data_2ae7d95ce9c5ab63fe6925c2701ac025
#
_entry.id   2ae7d95ce9c5ab63fe6925c2701ac025
#
_cell.length_a   1.000
_cell.length_b   1.000
_cell.length_c   1.000
_cell.angle_alpha   90.00
_cell.angle_beta   90.00
_cell.angle_gamma   90.00
#
_symmetry.space_group_name_H-M   'P 1'
#
loop_
_entity.id
_entity.type
_entity.pdbx_description
1 polymer ?
#
loop_
_entity_poly.entity_id
_entity_poly.type
_entity_poly.pdbx_seq_one_letter_code
_entity_poly.pdbx_strand_id
1 'polypeptide(L)'
;TKGGIFIGVGLVMLLWTVINLVSNIEITFNRIWEVKKARSMYRKITDYFSMFLLMPILIVVSGGLSLFVSTVLKQMDDFVLLAPVMKFMIRLIPFVLTWLMFTGLYIFMPNTKVKFKHALIAGILAGSAYQAFQFLYINSQLWVSKYNAIYGSFAALPLFLLWLQISWTICLFGAELTYAGQNIRSFSFDQDTRNISRRYRDFISILIMSLIAKRFERNEPPYTAAEISEEHQIPIRLTNQVLYQLQEIDLIHEVMTDQKSEDIGYQPSMDINQLNVAILLDRLDTYGSENFKIDKDEEFNDEWKVLTESREEYYKK
;
A
#
# COMPACT_ATOMS: atom_id res chain seq x y z
N THR A 1 -1.03 -46.12 8.90
CA THR A 1 -1.52 -44.97 9.73
C THR A 1 -0.43 -43.92 10.01
N LYS A 2 0.86 -44.29 10.13
CA LYS A 2 1.95 -43.35 10.36
C LYS A 2 2.17 -42.34 9.20
N GLY A 3 2.00 -42.78 7.93
CA GLY A 3 2.13 -41.91 6.77
C GLY A 3 1.09 -40.82 6.68
N GLY A 4 -0.15 -41.06 7.11
CA GLY A 4 -1.23 -40.03 7.11
C GLY A 4 -0.97 -38.88 8.03
N ILE A 5 -0.34 -39.09 9.21
CA ILE A 5 0.00 -38.03 10.16
C ILE A 5 1.09 -37.11 9.56
N PHE A 6 2.12 -37.66 8.91
CA PHE A 6 3.16 -36.86 8.26
C PHE A 6 2.61 -36.01 7.11
N ILE A 7 1.68 -36.59 6.32
CA ILE A 7 1.00 -35.83 5.25
C ILE A 7 0.18 -34.70 5.85
N GLY A 8 -0.58 -34.95 6.92
CA GLY A 8 -1.38 -33.92 7.60
C GLY A 8 -0.54 -32.79 8.17
N VAL A 9 0.56 -33.10 8.86
CA VAL A 9 1.49 -32.10 9.39
C VAL A 9 2.15 -31.30 8.25
N GLY A 10 2.59 -31.98 7.18
CA GLY A 10 3.16 -31.32 6.01
C GLY A 10 2.19 -30.33 5.35
N LEU A 11 0.91 -30.71 5.24
CA LEU A 11 -0.13 -29.88 4.64
C LEU A 11 -0.42 -28.63 5.50
N VAL A 12 -0.47 -28.79 6.83
CA VAL A 12 -0.63 -27.67 7.76
C VAL A 12 0.56 -26.71 7.69
N MET A 13 1.80 -27.23 7.65
CA MET A 13 3.00 -26.40 7.50
C MET A 13 3.01 -25.66 6.16
N LEU A 14 2.59 -26.31 5.08
CA LEU A 14 2.50 -25.69 3.76
C LEU A 14 1.49 -24.55 3.76
N LEU A 15 0.28 -24.76 4.30
CA LEU A 15 -0.74 -23.73 4.42
C LEU A 15 -0.25 -22.54 5.27
N TRP A 16 0.42 -22.82 6.39
CA TRP A 16 1.01 -21.78 7.23
C TRP A 16 2.05 -20.95 6.48
N THR A 17 2.95 -21.60 5.73
CA THR A 17 3.98 -20.92 4.93
C THR A 17 3.36 -20.03 3.86
N VAL A 18 2.31 -20.50 3.19
CA VAL A 18 1.61 -19.74 2.15
C VAL A 18 0.87 -18.53 2.75
N ILE A 19 0.20 -18.69 3.89
CA ILE A 19 -0.46 -17.58 4.59
C ILE A 19 0.57 -16.52 5.00
N ASN A 20 1.72 -16.92 5.51
CA ASN A 20 2.79 -15.99 5.86
C ASN A 20 3.35 -15.25 4.64
N LEU A 21 3.53 -15.95 3.52
CA LEU A 21 4.00 -15.34 2.28
C LEU A 21 3.02 -14.26 1.80
N VAL A 22 1.71 -14.56 1.73
CA VAL A 22 0.69 -13.60 1.31
C VAL A 22 0.57 -12.44 2.30
N SER A 23 0.72 -12.72 3.61
CA SER A 23 0.75 -11.67 4.63
C SER A 23 1.93 -10.72 4.45
N ASN A 24 3.11 -11.21 4.10
CA ASN A 24 4.29 -10.38 3.81
C ASN A 24 4.08 -9.51 2.55
N ILE A 25 3.41 -10.06 1.54
CA ILE A 25 3.01 -9.30 0.35
C ILE A 25 2.05 -8.18 0.75
N GLU A 26 0.99 -8.49 1.51
CA GLU A 26 0.03 -7.49 2.02
C GLU A 26 0.73 -6.38 2.82
N ILE A 27 1.64 -6.74 3.73
CA ILE A 27 2.41 -5.76 4.53
C ILE A 27 3.20 -4.82 3.61
N THR A 28 3.80 -5.35 2.54
CA THR A 28 4.56 -4.54 1.57
C THR A 28 3.64 -3.57 0.83
N PHE A 29 2.49 -4.04 0.36
CA PHE A 29 1.49 -3.19 -0.28
C PHE A 29 0.92 -2.14 0.68
N ASN A 30 0.58 -2.53 1.91
CA ASN A 30 0.10 -1.60 2.93
C ASN A 30 1.15 -0.53 3.27
N ARG A 31 2.45 -0.86 3.21
CA ARG A 31 3.52 0.12 3.39
C ARG A 31 3.56 1.15 2.25
N ILE A 32 3.39 0.72 0.99
CA ILE A 32 3.28 1.62 -0.17
C ILE A 32 2.08 2.57 0.01
N TRP A 33 0.96 2.03 0.47
CA TRP A 33 -0.27 2.78 0.70
C TRP A 33 -0.32 3.53 2.04
N GLU A 34 0.75 3.48 2.83
CA GLU A 34 0.87 4.11 4.16
C GLU A 34 -0.23 3.68 5.16
N VAL A 35 -0.79 2.48 4.96
CA VAL A 35 -1.81 1.90 5.83
C VAL A 35 -1.14 1.30 7.06
N LYS A 36 -1.45 1.83 8.24
CA LYS A 36 -0.86 1.40 9.52
C LYS A 36 -1.59 0.21 10.15
N LYS A 37 -2.89 0.05 9.91
CA LYS A 37 -3.70 -1.06 10.46
C LYS A 37 -3.62 -2.28 9.56
N ALA A 38 -3.15 -3.40 10.11
CA ALA A 38 -3.25 -4.70 9.45
C ALA A 38 -4.71 -5.21 9.48
N ARG A 39 -5.10 -6.01 8.46
CA ARG A 39 -6.40 -6.71 8.48
C ARG A 39 -6.52 -7.64 9.69
N SER A 40 -7.73 -7.81 10.22
CA SER A 40 -7.98 -8.83 11.24
C SER A 40 -7.69 -10.23 10.69
N MET A 41 -7.26 -11.18 11.54
CA MET A 41 -6.90 -12.54 11.11
C MET A 41 -8.05 -13.25 10.39
N TYR A 42 -9.29 -13.07 10.84
CA TYR A 42 -10.47 -13.65 10.19
C TYR A 42 -10.63 -13.15 8.75
N ARG A 43 -10.50 -11.85 8.55
CA ARG A 43 -10.60 -11.21 7.23
C ARG A 43 -9.43 -11.60 6.31
N LYS A 44 -8.21 -11.71 6.86
CA LYS A 44 -7.05 -12.25 6.12
C LYS A 44 -7.33 -13.64 5.55
N ILE A 45 -7.84 -14.55 6.36
CA ILE A 45 -8.13 -15.92 5.94
C ILE A 45 -9.19 -15.94 4.83
N THR A 46 -10.27 -15.16 4.98
CA THR A 46 -11.36 -15.10 3.98
C THR A 46 -10.87 -14.53 2.64
N ASP A 47 -10.15 -13.42 2.68
CA ASP A 47 -9.64 -12.73 1.48
C ASP A 47 -8.58 -13.58 0.77
N TYR A 48 -7.66 -14.19 1.54
CA TYR A 48 -6.63 -15.06 0.99
C TYR A 48 -7.22 -16.34 0.41
N PHE A 49 -8.22 -16.94 1.06
CA PHE A 49 -8.92 -18.11 0.54
C PHE A 49 -9.59 -17.79 -0.80
N SER A 50 -10.24 -16.63 -0.91
CA SER A 50 -10.84 -16.16 -2.16
C SER A 50 -9.79 -15.99 -3.26
N MET A 51 -8.63 -15.41 -2.95
CA MET A 51 -7.51 -15.29 -3.89
C MET A 51 -6.95 -16.65 -4.30
N PHE A 52 -6.78 -17.57 -3.34
CA PHE A 52 -6.30 -18.94 -3.60
C PHE A 52 -7.24 -19.73 -4.49
N LEU A 53 -8.55 -19.49 -4.41
CA LEU A 53 -9.52 -20.13 -5.27
C LEU A 53 -9.52 -19.50 -6.67
N LEU A 54 -9.38 -18.20 -6.78
CA LEU A 54 -9.49 -17.45 -8.02
C LEU A 54 -8.23 -17.54 -8.88
N MET A 55 -7.03 -17.55 -8.27
CA MET A 55 -5.76 -17.61 -9.00
C MET A 55 -5.58 -18.89 -9.83
N PRO A 56 -5.78 -20.12 -9.30
CA PRO A 56 -5.69 -21.33 -10.11
C PRO A 56 -6.71 -21.33 -11.26
N ILE A 57 -7.93 -20.84 -11.03
CA ILE A 57 -8.95 -20.75 -12.08
C ILE A 57 -8.46 -19.82 -13.20
N LEU A 58 -7.93 -18.65 -12.86
CA LEU A 58 -7.36 -17.71 -13.85
C LEU A 58 -6.19 -18.32 -14.62
N ILE A 59 -5.30 -19.08 -13.95
CA ILE A 59 -4.18 -19.75 -14.60
C ILE A 59 -4.67 -20.83 -15.57
N VAL A 60 -5.63 -21.67 -15.15
CA VAL A 60 -6.20 -22.73 -16.00
C VAL A 60 -6.95 -22.13 -17.19
N VAL A 61 -7.76 -21.09 -16.96
CA VAL A 61 -8.49 -20.38 -18.02
C VAL A 61 -7.49 -19.71 -18.97
N SER A 62 -6.43 -19.07 -18.48
CA SER A 62 -5.39 -18.46 -19.31
C SER A 62 -4.64 -19.48 -20.15
N GLY A 63 -4.25 -20.61 -19.55
CA GLY A 63 -3.59 -21.73 -20.27
C GLY A 63 -4.53 -22.38 -21.30
N GLY A 64 -5.77 -22.66 -20.94
CA GLY A 64 -6.78 -23.21 -21.82
C GLY A 64 -7.12 -22.30 -23.00
N LEU A 65 -7.29 -20.99 -22.73
CA LEU A 65 -7.47 -19.97 -23.76
C LEU A 65 -6.26 -19.89 -24.70
N SER A 66 -5.05 -19.98 -24.20
CA SER A 66 -3.84 -19.95 -25.02
C SER A 66 -3.75 -21.14 -25.99
N LEU A 67 -4.13 -22.34 -25.54
CA LEU A 67 -4.22 -23.53 -26.37
C LEU A 67 -5.38 -23.46 -27.37
N PHE A 68 -6.56 -23.06 -26.93
CA PHE A 68 -7.72 -22.85 -27.79
C PHE A 68 -7.43 -21.85 -28.90
N VAL A 69 -6.85 -20.72 -28.53
CA VAL A 69 -6.38 -19.67 -29.42
C VAL A 69 -5.41 -20.19 -30.48
N SER A 70 -4.40 -20.98 -30.06
CA SER A 70 -3.41 -21.52 -31.01
C SER A 70 -4.05 -22.51 -31.99
N THR A 71 -5.08 -23.25 -31.56
CA THR A 71 -5.82 -24.22 -32.41
C THR A 71 -6.72 -23.49 -33.41
N VAL A 72 -7.47 -22.49 -32.93
CA VAL A 72 -8.35 -21.67 -33.78
C VAL A 72 -7.52 -20.90 -34.84
N LEU A 73 -6.35 -20.37 -34.46
CA LEU A 73 -5.47 -19.69 -35.40
C LEU A 73 -4.99 -20.58 -36.54
N LYS A 74 -4.72 -21.86 -36.27
CA LYS A 74 -4.31 -22.86 -37.30
C LYS A 74 -5.46 -23.17 -38.26
N GLN A 75 -6.70 -23.18 -37.79
CA GLN A 75 -7.88 -23.47 -38.63
C GLN A 75 -8.36 -22.25 -39.46
N MET A 76 -7.90 -21.06 -39.12
CA MET A 76 -8.33 -19.83 -39.78
C MET A 76 -7.45 -19.37 -40.93
N ASP A 77 -6.45 -20.15 -41.35
CA ASP A 77 -5.61 -19.82 -42.52
C ASP A 77 -6.41 -19.79 -43.84
N ASP A 78 -7.63 -20.33 -43.84
CA ASP A 78 -8.55 -20.33 -45.00
C ASP A 78 -9.37 -19.03 -45.17
N PHE A 79 -9.39 -18.13 -44.16
CA PHE A 79 -10.13 -16.84 -44.22
C PHE A 79 -9.22 -15.65 -44.46
N VAL A 80 -8.90 -15.39 -45.74
CA VAL A 80 -7.84 -14.45 -46.17
C VAL A 80 -8.06 -12.99 -45.77
N LEU A 81 -9.30 -12.50 -45.60
CA LEU A 81 -9.57 -11.05 -45.36
C LEU A 81 -9.66 -10.67 -43.87
N LEU A 82 -10.16 -11.54 -42.98
CA LEU A 82 -10.35 -11.27 -41.56
C LEU A 82 -9.25 -11.86 -40.66
N ALA A 83 -8.44 -12.78 -41.21
CA ALA A 83 -7.38 -13.47 -40.51
C ALA A 83 -6.37 -12.54 -39.80
N PRO A 84 -5.90 -11.40 -40.38
CA PRO A 84 -4.92 -10.54 -39.69
C PRO A 84 -5.48 -9.89 -38.42
N VAL A 85 -6.74 -9.41 -38.48
CA VAL A 85 -7.40 -8.75 -37.34
C VAL A 85 -7.67 -9.73 -36.22
N MET A 86 -8.17 -10.91 -36.55
CA MET A 86 -8.43 -11.96 -35.57
C MET A 86 -7.13 -12.49 -34.96
N LYS A 87 -6.08 -12.70 -35.72
CA LYS A 87 -4.74 -13.07 -35.22
C LYS A 87 -4.20 -12.02 -34.27
N PHE A 88 -4.40 -10.74 -34.54
CA PHE A 88 -4.02 -9.66 -33.65
C PHE A 88 -4.82 -9.69 -32.34
N MET A 89 -6.15 -9.75 -32.42
CA MET A 89 -7.02 -9.80 -31.21
C MET A 89 -6.66 -10.97 -30.31
N ILE A 90 -6.42 -12.14 -30.91
CA ILE A 90 -6.05 -13.36 -30.20
C ILE A 90 -4.69 -13.23 -29.50
N ARG A 91 -3.72 -12.59 -30.14
CA ARG A 91 -2.41 -12.29 -29.52
C ARG A 91 -2.50 -11.30 -28.35
N LEU A 92 -3.56 -10.50 -28.32
CA LEU A 92 -3.79 -9.53 -27.24
C LEU A 92 -4.32 -10.19 -25.95
N ILE A 93 -4.94 -11.37 -26.02
CA ILE A 93 -5.55 -12.06 -24.87
C ILE A 93 -4.58 -12.24 -23.69
N PRO A 94 -3.35 -12.76 -23.87
CA PRO A 94 -2.40 -12.88 -22.76
C PRO A 94 -2.07 -11.53 -22.11
N PHE A 95 -1.99 -10.46 -22.89
CA PHE A 95 -1.75 -9.11 -22.37
C PHE A 95 -2.93 -8.64 -21.51
N VAL A 96 -4.15 -8.77 -22.02
CA VAL A 96 -5.37 -8.38 -21.30
C VAL A 96 -5.50 -9.15 -19.97
N LEU A 97 -5.24 -10.46 -19.98
CA LEU A 97 -5.25 -11.27 -18.76
C LEU A 97 -4.20 -10.80 -17.74
N THR A 98 -2.99 -10.49 -18.22
CA THR A 98 -1.93 -9.97 -17.36
C THR A 98 -2.30 -8.59 -16.80
N TRP A 99 -2.89 -7.70 -17.60
CA TRP A 99 -3.38 -6.39 -17.16
C TRP A 99 -4.46 -6.52 -16.09
N LEU A 100 -5.43 -7.43 -16.28
CA LEU A 100 -6.49 -7.70 -15.30
C LEU A 100 -5.92 -8.30 -14.01
N MET A 101 -4.95 -9.20 -14.12
CA MET A 101 -4.28 -9.79 -12.96
C MET A 101 -3.56 -8.73 -12.11
N PHE A 102 -2.76 -7.85 -12.72
CA PHE A 102 -2.09 -6.77 -12.00
C PHE A 102 -3.10 -5.75 -11.46
N THR A 103 -4.12 -5.40 -12.23
CA THR A 103 -5.20 -4.49 -11.77
C THR A 103 -5.90 -5.07 -10.54
N GLY A 104 -6.26 -6.35 -10.57
CA GLY A 104 -6.85 -7.04 -9.44
C GLY A 104 -5.93 -7.06 -8.22
N LEU A 105 -4.64 -7.37 -8.44
CA LEU A 105 -3.64 -7.35 -7.37
C LEU A 105 -3.57 -5.97 -6.68
N TYR A 106 -3.57 -4.88 -7.46
CA TYR A 106 -3.48 -3.52 -6.93
C TYR A 106 -4.73 -3.07 -6.19
N ILE A 107 -5.90 -3.64 -6.50
CA ILE A 107 -7.16 -3.33 -5.82
C ILE A 107 -7.32 -4.16 -4.54
N PHE A 108 -7.02 -5.47 -4.61
CA PHE A 108 -7.36 -6.39 -3.53
C PHE A 108 -6.28 -6.54 -2.46
N MET A 109 -4.98 -6.31 -2.82
CA MET A 109 -3.89 -6.48 -1.86
C MET A 109 -3.84 -5.39 -0.78
N PRO A 110 -3.93 -4.08 -1.09
CA PRO A 110 -3.89 -3.05 -0.05
C PRO A 110 -5.13 -3.10 0.84
N ASN A 111 -4.94 -2.83 2.14
CA ASN A 111 -6.07 -2.70 3.08
C ASN A 111 -6.64 -1.27 3.06
N THR A 112 -6.95 -0.77 1.86
CA THR A 112 -7.52 0.57 1.65
C THR A 112 -8.34 0.61 0.36
N LYS A 113 -9.15 1.65 0.18
CA LYS A 113 -9.95 1.83 -1.04
C LYS A 113 -9.09 2.34 -2.20
N VAL A 114 -8.90 1.49 -3.19
CA VAL A 114 -8.18 1.82 -4.41
C VAL A 114 -9.16 2.15 -5.52
N LYS A 115 -9.03 3.32 -6.15
CA LYS A 115 -9.87 3.74 -7.28
C LYS A 115 -9.51 2.91 -8.52
N PHE A 116 -10.48 2.20 -9.09
CA PHE A 116 -10.31 1.29 -10.24
C PHE A 116 -9.53 1.91 -11.40
N LYS A 117 -9.80 3.19 -11.73
CA LYS A 117 -9.14 3.91 -12.83
C LYS A 117 -7.60 3.92 -12.68
N HIS A 118 -7.10 4.20 -11.49
CA HIS A 118 -5.65 4.29 -11.23
C HIS A 118 -5.01 2.91 -11.20
N ALA A 119 -5.68 1.93 -10.60
CA ALA A 119 -5.25 0.53 -10.63
C ALA A 119 -5.19 -0.03 -12.06
N LEU A 120 -6.16 0.29 -12.91
CA LEU A 120 -6.21 -0.16 -14.31
C LEU A 120 -5.05 0.42 -15.13
N ILE A 121 -4.78 1.72 -15.01
CA ILE A 121 -3.67 2.37 -15.73
C ILE A 121 -2.33 1.74 -15.30
N ALA A 122 -2.11 1.59 -14.01
CA ALA A 122 -0.90 0.97 -13.47
C ALA A 122 -0.81 -0.51 -13.85
N GLY A 123 -1.94 -1.24 -13.85
CA GLY A 123 -2.03 -2.64 -14.26
C GLY A 123 -1.67 -2.85 -15.72
N ILE A 124 -2.10 -1.95 -16.62
CA ILE A 124 -1.72 -1.96 -18.03
C ILE A 124 -0.21 -1.71 -18.17
N LEU A 125 0.35 -0.71 -17.50
CA LEU A 125 1.77 -0.38 -17.58
C LEU A 125 2.65 -1.50 -17.01
N ALA A 126 2.37 -1.95 -15.79
CA ALA A 126 3.12 -3.01 -15.14
C ALA A 126 2.97 -4.35 -15.87
N GLY A 127 1.75 -4.70 -16.31
CA GLY A 127 1.51 -5.92 -17.07
C GLY A 127 2.20 -5.92 -18.43
N SER A 128 2.26 -4.78 -19.12
CA SER A 128 3.01 -4.63 -20.37
C SER A 128 4.52 -4.75 -20.16
N ALA A 129 5.05 -4.11 -19.12
CA ALA A 129 6.45 -4.24 -18.71
C ALA A 129 6.81 -5.69 -18.34
N TYR A 130 5.93 -6.37 -17.61
CA TYR A 130 6.09 -7.78 -17.26
C TYR A 130 6.13 -8.67 -18.50
N GLN A 131 5.22 -8.49 -19.45
CA GLN A 131 5.19 -9.27 -20.71
C GLN A 131 6.46 -9.04 -21.54
N ALA A 132 6.90 -7.77 -21.65
CA ALA A 132 8.14 -7.44 -22.33
C ALA A 132 9.36 -8.11 -21.67
N PHE A 133 9.43 -8.04 -20.33
CA PHE A 133 10.48 -8.69 -19.56
C PHE A 133 10.44 -10.22 -19.72
N GLN A 134 9.26 -10.83 -19.65
CA GLN A 134 9.10 -12.28 -19.82
C GLN A 134 9.55 -12.73 -21.21
N PHE A 135 9.24 -11.98 -22.26
CA PHE A 135 9.73 -12.25 -23.61
C PHE A 135 11.26 -12.21 -23.68
N LEU A 136 11.88 -11.19 -23.12
CA LEU A 136 13.35 -11.08 -23.05
C LEU A 136 13.97 -12.21 -22.26
N TYR A 137 13.39 -12.57 -21.12
CA TYR A 137 13.86 -13.65 -20.25
C TYR A 137 13.83 -15.02 -20.94
N ILE A 138 12.72 -15.38 -21.61
CA ILE A 138 12.59 -16.64 -22.32
C ILE A 138 13.61 -16.70 -23.46
N ASN A 139 13.76 -15.62 -24.25
CA ASN A 139 14.74 -15.60 -25.32
C ASN A 139 16.18 -15.69 -24.81
N SER A 140 16.50 -15.05 -23.68
CA SER A 140 17.83 -15.15 -23.05
C SER A 140 18.13 -16.57 -22.56
N GLN A 141 17.14 -17.27 -21.97
CA GLN A 141 17.31 -18.68 -21.57
C GLN A 141 17.60 -19.60 -22.78
N LEU A 142 16.88 -19.40 -23.89
CA LEU A 142 17.12 -20.17 -25.12
C LEU A 142 18.53 -19.94 -25.68
N TRP A 143 19.04 -18.70 -25.53
CA TRP A 143 20.37 -18.33 -25.95
C TRP A 143 21.45 -18.95 -25.05
N VAL A 144 21.29 -18.84 -23.72
CA VAL A 144 22.18 -19.46 -22.72
C VAL A 144 22.23 -20.97 -22.85
N SER A 145 21.08 -21.63 -23.06
CA SER A 145 21.05 -23.13 -23.20
C SER A 145 21.76 -23.65 -24.45
N LYS A 146 21.84 -22.83 -25.52
CA LYS A 146 22.60 -23.21 -26.73
C LYS A 146 24.12 -23.14 -26.57
N TYR A 147 24.61 -22.26 -25.66
CA TYR A 147 26.03 -22.02 -25.48
C TYR A 147 26.68 -22.81 -24.34
N ASN A 148 25.89 -23.46 -23.45
CA ASN A 148 26.44 -24.07 -22.24
C ASN A 148 25.91 -25.45 -21.89
N ALA A 149 26.51 -26.44 -22.53
CA ALA A 149 26.36 -27.85 -22.06
C ALA A 149 26.95 -28.10 -20.66
N ILE A 150 27.88 -27.25 -20.21
CA ILE A 150 28.60 -27.38 -18.92
C ILE A 150 27.94 -26.62 -17.79
N TYR A 151 27.41 -25.43 -18.05
CA TYR A 151 26.83 -24.51 -17.01
C TYR A 151 25.29 -24.51 -16.99
N GLY A 152 24.61 -25.22 -17.90
CA GLY A 152 23.16 -25.10 -18.11
C GLY A 152 22.31 -25.37 -16.86
N SER A 153 22.67 -26.39 -16.07
CA SER A 153 21.94 -26.68 -14.81
C SER A 153 22.27 -25.72 -13.66
N PHE A 154 23.51 -25.23 -13.58
CA PHE A 154 23.92 -24.24 -12.56
C PHE A 154 23.39 -22.83 -12.84
N ALA A 155 23.21 -22.47 -14.09
CA ALA A 155 22.66 -21.16 -14.47
C ALA A 155 21.15 -21.05 -14.20
N ALA A 156 20.43 -22.14 -14.12
CA ALA A 156 18.97 -22.14 -13.94
C ALA A 156 18.52 -21.45 -12.64
N LEU A 157 19.19 -21.72 -11.53
CA LEU A 157 18.84 -21.15 -10.23
C LEU A 157 19.08 -19.62 -10.18
N PRO A 158 20.25 -19.08 -10.54
CA PRO A 158 20.46 -17.63 -10.60
C PRO A 158 19.52 -16.94 -11.59
N LEU A 159 19.26 -17.52 -12.75
CA LEU A 159 18.32 -16.95 -13.71
C LEU A 159 16.89 -16.93 -13.18
N PHE A 160 16.45 -17.96 -12.47
CA PHE A 160 15.15 -18.00 -11.80
C PHE A 160 15.04 -16.92 -10.72
N LEU A 161 16.08 -16.75 -9.90
CA LEU A 161 16.09 -15.71 -8.88
C LEU A 161 16.05 -14.29 -9.50
N LEU A 162 16.79 -14.08 -10.58
CA LEU A 162 16.76 -12.83 -11.33
C LEU A 162 15.36 -12.56 -11.91
N TRP A 163 14.74 -13.58 -12.51
CA TRP A 163 13.37 -13.47 -13.02
C TRP A 163 12.39 -13.11 -11.92
N LEU A 164 12.48 -13.78 -10.77
CA LEU A 164 11.63 -13.52 -9.61
C LEU A 164 11.83 -12.08 -9.09
N GLN A 165 13.09 -11.65 -8.95
CA GLN A 165 13.45 -10.32 -8.46
C GLN A 165 12.89 -9.21 -9.37
N ILE A 166 13.10 -9.31 -10.68
CA ILE A 166 12.63 -8.29 -11.62
C ILE A 166 11.10 -8.30 -11.72
N SER A 167 10.47 -9.49 -11.75
CA SER A 167 9.01 -9.61 -11.75
C SER A 167 8.39 -8.93 -10.53
N TRP A 168 8.99 -9.13 -9.36
CA TRP A 168 8.56 -8.48 -8.12
C TRP A 168 8.77 -6.97 -8.13
N THR A 169 9.92 -6.52 -8.67
CA THR A 169 10.21 -5.08 -8.83
C THR A 169 9.17 -4.40 -9.73
N ILE A 170 8.81 -5.00 -10.87
CA ILE A 170 7.76 -4.50 -11.76
C ILE A 170 6.41 -4.44 -11.03
N CYS A 171 6.08 -5.48 -10.28
CA CYS A 171 4.84 -5.54 -9.51
C CYS A 171 4.76 -4.41 -8.47
N LEU A 172 5.80 -4.20 -7.67
CA LEU A 172 5.82 -3.15 -6.66
C LEU A 172 5.85 -1.74 -7.28
N PHE A 173 6.57 -1.57 -8.39
CA PHE A 173 6.56 -0.31 -9.13
C PHE A 173 5.16 0.05 -9.62
N GLY A 174 4.38 -0.91 -10.12
CA GLY A 174 2.99 -0.68 -10.49
C GLY A 174 2.08 -0.36 -9.30
N ALA A 175 2.32 -0.93 -8.13
CA ALA A 175 1.62 -0.57 -6.91
C ALA A 175 1.90 0.89 -6.51
N GLU A 176 3.17 1.31 -6.60
CA GLU A 176 3.60 2.70 -6.37
C GLU A 176 2.98 3.66 -7.38
N LEU A 177 2.89 3.28 -8.68
CA LEU A 177 2.20 4.06 -9.70
C LEU A 177 0.70 4.20 -9.41
N THR A 178 0.07 3.16 -8.87
CA THR A 178 -1.35 3.20 -8.49
C THR A 178 -1.57 4.21 -7.35
N TYR A 179 -0.73 4.12 -6.32
CA TYR A 179 -0.75 5.04 -5.18
C TYR A 179 -0.47 6.48 -5.61
N ALA A 180 0.61 6.70 -6.36
CA ALA A 180 0.98 8.01 -6.88
C ALA A 180 -0.12 8.60 -7.77
N GLY A 181 -0.68 7.82 -8.69
CA GLY A 181 -1.76 8.25 -9.57
C GLY A 181 -3.03 8.65 -8.81
N GLN A 182 -3.37 7.93 -7.75
CA GLN A 182 -4.53 8.26 -6.91
C GLN A 182 -4.30 9.52 -6.07
N ASN A 183 -3.07 9.74 -5.61
CA ASN A 183 -2.69 10.82 -4.70
C ASN A 183 -1.88 11.94 -5.39
N ILE A 184 -1.96 12.07 -6.72
CA ILE A 184 -1.11 12.97 -7.52
C ILE A 184 -1.23 14.43 -7.08
N ARG A 185 -2.41 14.87 -6.64
CA ARG A 185 -2.63 16.23 -6.10
C ARG A 185 -1.90 16.44 -4.78
N SER A 186 -1.78 15.40 -3.97
CA SER A 186 -1.05 15.43 -2.70
C SER A 186 0.47 15.39 -2.90
N PHE A 187 0.94 14.69 -3.96
CA PHE A 187 2.38 14.57 -4.27
C PHE A 187 3.03 15.88 -4.71
N SER A 188 2.31 16.77 -5.39
CA SER A 188 2.86 18.07 -5.78
C SER A 188 3.24 18.94 -4.58
N PHE A 189 2.62 18.70 -3.41
CA PHE A 189 2.92 19.39 -2.16
C PHE A 189 3.92 18.63 -1.26
N ASP A 190 4.23 17.38 -1.57
CA ASP A 190 5.07 16.52 -0.71
C ASP A 190 6.56 16.89 -0.74
N GLN A 191 7.03 17.52 -1.83
CA GLN A 191 8.41 18.05 -1.90
C GLN A 191 8.61 19.20 -0.90
N ASP A 192 7.58 20.01 -0.65
CA ASP A 192 7.64 21.13 0.28
C ASP A 192 7.56 20.70 1.75
N THR A 193 7.01 19.49 2.03
CA THR A 193 6.82 19.02 3.41
C THR A 193 8.04 18.38 4.05
N ARG A 194 9.08 17.99 3.29
CA ARG A 194 10.31 17.39 3.85
C ARG A 194 11.08 18.36 4.75
N ASN A 195 11.00 19.66 4.51
CA ASN A 195 11.68 20.71 5.24
C ASN A 195 10.71 21.67 5.96
N ILE A 196 9.54 21.19 6.35
CA ILE A 196 8.58 21.99 7.11
C ILE A 196 9.20 22.45 8.43
N SER A 197 9.14 23.76 8.69
CA SER A 197 9.52 24.31 9.98
C SER A 197 8.59 23.80 11.09
N ARG A 198 9.12 23.69 12.32
CA ARG A 198 8.31 23.32 13.48
C ARG A 198 7.08 24.23 13.61
N ARG A 199 7.27 25.55 13.51
CA ARG A 199 6.19 26.55 13.56
C ARG A 199 5.07 26.27 12.55
N TYR A 200 5.42 25.87 11.32
CA TYR A 200 4.41 25.59 10.31
C TYR A 200 3.70 24.25 10.56
N ARG A 201 4.40 23.27 11.13
CA ARG A 201 3.79 22.00 11.57
C ARG A 201 2.79 22.24 12.69
N ASP A 202 3.15 23.07 13.68
CA ASP A 202 2.27 23.45 14.78
C ASP A 202 1.00 24.15 14.23
N PHE A 203 1.16 25.05 13.26
CA PHE A 203 0.04 25.68 12.56
C PHE A 203 -0.89 24.65 11.91
N ILE A 204 -0.35 23.67 11.17
CA ILE A 204 -1.17 22.61 10.54
C ILE A 204 -1.87 21.75 11.60
N SER A 205 -1.21 21.48 12.72
CA SER A 205 -1.83 20.73 13.84
C SER A 205 -3.00 21.49 14.45
N ILE A 206 -2.84 22.80 14.67
CA ILE A 206 -3.92 23.67 15.13
C ILE A 206 -5.06 23.70 14.12
N LEU A 207 -4.74 23.84 12.83
CA LEU A 207 -5.74 23.89 11.75
C LEU A 207 -6.56 22.60 11.71
N ILE A 208 -5.92 21.43 11.66
CA ILE A 208 -6.59 20.14 11.62
C ILE A 208 -7.45 19.93 12.86
N MET A 209 -6.92 20.22 14.05
CA MET A 209 -7.68 20.11 15.30
C MET A 209 -8.90 21.03 15.29
N SER A 210 -8.76 22.29 14.84
CA SER A 210 -9.86 23.25 14.69
C SER A 210 -10.95 22.75 13.72
N LEU A 211 -10.56 22.14 12.60
CA LEU A 211 -11.50 21.57 11.62
C LEU A 211 -12.32 20.44 12.23
N ILE A 212 -11.65 19.52 12.94
CA ILE A 212 -12.29 18.38 13.62
C ILE A 212 -13.25 18.90 14.71
N ALA A 213 -12.80 19.84 15.54
CA ALA A 213 -13.61 20.40 16.63
C ALA A 213 -14.85 21.14 16.10
N LYS A 214 -14.71 21.98 15.07
CA LYS A 214 -15.84 22.70 14.45
C LYS A 214 -16.86 21.78 13.81
N ARG A 215 -16.42 20.69 13.16
CA ARG A 215 -17.32 19.71 12.55
C ARG A 215 -18.09 18.93 13.62
N PHE A 216 -17.40 18.60 14.72
CA PHE A 216 -18.02 18.01 15.90
C PHE A 216 -19.07 18.93 16.55
N GLU A 217 -18.76 20.21 16.74
CA GLU A 217 -19.68 21.23 17.29
C GLU A 217 -20.96 21.35 16.45
N ARG A 218 -20.85 21.24 15.12
CA ARG A 218 -21.99 21.30 14.18
C ARG A 218 -22.74 19.99 14.06
N ASN A 219 -22.33 18.95 14.78
CA ASN A 219 -22.92 17.61 14.72
C ASN A 219 -22.90 17.00 13.28
N GLU A 220 -21.88 17.35 12.50
CA GLU A 220 -21.64 16.83 11.16
C GLU A 220 -20.87 15.48 11.22
N PRO A 221 -20.92 14.65 10.16
CA PRO A 221 -20.14 13.40 10.10
C PRO A 221 -18.64 13.67 10.32
N PRO A 222 -17.92 12.80 11.06
CA PRO A 222 -16.51 12.98 11.33
C PRO A 222 -15.65 13.06 10.07
N TYR A 223 -14.65 13.94 10.06
CA TYR A 223 -13.68 14.02 8.97
C TYR A 223 -12.86 12.75 8.86
N THR A 224 -12.70 12.28 7.64
CA THR A 224 -11.65 11.31 7.29
C THR A 224 -10.34 12.04 6.92
N ALA A 225 -9.21 11.35 6.99
CA ALA A 225 -7.92 11.93 6.56
C ALA A 225 -7.93 12.39 5.09
N ALA A 226 -8.64 11.64 4.23
CA ALA A 226 -8.77 11.96 2.81
C ALA A 226 -9.57 13.26 2.59
N GLU A 227 -10.68 13.44 3.29
CA GLU A 227 -11.50 14.66 3.20
C GLU A 227 -10.72 15.90 3.67
N ILE A 228 -10.01 15.82 4.81
CA ILE A 228 -9.16 16.92 5.28
C ILE A 228 -8.10 17.29 4.23
N SER A 229 -7.46 16.28 3.64
CA SER A 229 -6.43 16.47 2.62
C SER A 229 -6.99 17.10 1.34
N GLU A 230 -8.13 16.60 0.85
CA GLU A 230 -8.72 17.05 -0.42
C GLU A 230 -9.38 18.43 -0.29
N GLU A 231 -10.15 18.70 0.78
CA GLU A 231 -10.87 19.95 0.96
C GLU A 231 -9.92 21.13 1.26
N HIS A 232 -8.88 20.87 2.06
CA HIS A 232 -7.98 21.93 2.54
C HIS A 232 -6.61 21.92 1.85
N GLN A 233 -6.42 21.07 0.82
CA GLN A 233 -5.18 20.98 0.04
C GLN A 233 -3.94 20.74 0.91
N ILE A 234 -4.09 19.99 2.00
CA ILE A 234 -2.99 19.59 2.86
C ILE A 234 -2.45 18.24 2.35
N PRO A 235 -1.13 18.06 2.18
CA PRO A 235 -0.56 16.80 1.77
C PRO A 235 -1.03 15.63 2.64
N ILE A 236 -1.52 14.55 2.04
CA ILE A 236 -2.08 13.41 2.77
C ILE A 236 -1.10 12.81 3.80
N ARG A 237 0.21 12.79 3.47
CA ARG A 237 1.25 12.36 4.41
C ARG A 237 1.31 13.22 5.65
N LEU A 238 1.29 14.54 5.46
CA LEU A 238 1.31 15.48 6.56
C LEU A 238 0.03 15.39 7.40
N THR A 239 -1.13 15.28 6.73
CA THR A 239 -2.42 15.05 7.38
C THR A 239 -2.38 13.78 8.24
N ASN A 240 -1.92 12.65 7.69
CA ASN A 240 -1.80 11.38 8.42
C ASN A 240 -0.80 11.46 9.58
N GLN A 241 0.33 12.16 9.39
CA GLN A 241 1.30 12.35 10.47
C GLN A 241 0.73 13.17 11.62
N VAL A 242 0.06 14.27 11.30
CA VAL A 242 -0.56 15.14 12.31
C VAL A 242 -1.71 14.44 13.03
N LEU A 243 -2.61 13.74 12.29
CA LEU A 243 -3.68 12.96 12.89
C LEU A 243 -3.14 11.88 13.83
N TYR A 244 -2.08 11.18 13.42
CA TYR A 244 -1.43 10.21 14.27
C TYR A 244 -0.85 10.84 15.55
N GLN A 245 -0.16 11.99 15.42
CA GLN A 245 0.37 12.70 16.59
C GLN A 245 -0.75 13.16 17.53
N LEU A 246 -1.83 13.74 16.99
CA LEU A 246 -2.98 14.18 17.77
C LEU A 246 -3.68 13.01 18.49
N GLN A 247 -3.69 11.82 17.89
CA GLN A 247 -4.22 10.60 18.51
C GLN A 247 -3.31 10.09 19.63
N GLU A 248 -1.98 10.07 19.43
CA GLU A 248 -1.01 9.62 20.43
C GLU A 248 -0.99 10.52 21.69
N ILE A 249 -1.33 11.79 21.54
CA ILE A 249 -1.44 12.74 22.66
C ILE A 249 -2.88 12.86 23.21
N ASP A 250 -3.77 11.91 22.87
CA ASP A 250 -5.16 11.84 23.35
C ASP A 250 -5.99 13.10 23.12
N LEU A 251 -5.80 13.79 21.99
CA LEU A 251 -6.64 14.93 21.59
C LEU A 251 -7.76 14.53 20.64
N ILE A 252 -7.57 13.45 19.88
CA ILE A 252 -8.57 12.88 18.96
C ILE A 252 -8.63 11.38 19.10
N HIS A 253 -9.75 10.78 18.72
CA HIS A 253 -9.92 9.35 18.59
C HIS A 253 -10.57 8.97 17.26
N GLU A 254 -10.34 7.75 16.82
CA GLU A 254 -10.92 7.19 15.62
C GLU A 254 -12.35 6.72 15.87
N VAL A 255 -13.26 7.05 14.93
CA VAL A 255 -14.64 6.59 14.92
C VAL A 255 -15.00 6.01 13.55
N MET A 256 -15.87 5.02 13.52
CA MET A 256 -16.42 4.53 12.25
C MET A 256 -17.46 5.52 11.71
N THR A 257 -17.27 6.01 10.50
CA THR A 257 -18.13 7.04 9.89
C THR A 257 -19.47 6.46 9.44
N ASP A 258 -19.51 5.19 9.03
CA ASP A 258 -20.73 4.49 8.63
C ASP A 258 -20.55 2.97 8.81
N GLN A 259 -21.62 2.24 9.17
CA GLN A 259 -21.58 0.77 9.31
C GLN A 259 -21.29 0.04 7.99
N LYS A 260 -21.48 0.71 6.84
CA LYS A 260 -21.24 0.16 5.49
C LYS A 260 -19.91 0.60 4.88
N SER A 261 -19.34 1.72 5.30
CA SER A 261 -18.04 2.20 4.85
C SER A 261 -17.02 1.98 5.97
N GLU A 262 -15.94 1.27 5.69
CA GLU A 262 -14.82 1.09 6.63
C GLU A 262 -13.97 2.36 6.77
N ASP A 263 -14.52 3.52 6.46
CA ASP A 263 -13.82 4.78 6.53
C ASP A 263 -13.69 5.23 7.98
N ILE A 264 -12.46 5.47 8.39
CA ILE A 264 -12.12 5.95 9.72
C ILE A 264 -12.24 7.46 9.72
N GLY A 265 -13.14 7.99 10.54
CA GLY A 265 -13.25 9.41 10.85
C GLY A 265 -12.57 9.75 12.17
N TYR A 266 -12.41 11.03 12.45
CA TYR A 266 -11.74 11.55 13.66
C TYR A 266 -12.66 12.49 14.42
N GLN A 267 -12.71 12.30 15.74
CA GLN A 267 -13.46 13.15 16.67
C GLN A 267 -12.58 13.59 17.84
N PRO A 268 -12.90 14.73 18.52
CA PRO A 268 -12.19 15.13 19.74
C PRO A 268 -12.30 14.07 20.83
N SER A 269 -11.21 13.84 21.57
CA SER A 269 -11.18 12.93 22.74
C SER A 269 -11.53 13.63 24.05
N MET A 270 -11.57 14.97 24.05
CA MET A 270 -11.87 15.80 25.21
C MET A 270 -12.94 16.81 24.89
N ASP A 271 -13.49 17.44 25.94
CA ASP A 271 -14.48 18.51 25.80
C ASP A 271 -13.89 19.67 24.98
N ILE A 272 -14.57 20.00 23.87
CA ILE A 272 -14.15 21.08 22.96
C ILE A 272 -14.10 22.46 23.64
N ASN A 273 -14.85 22.66 24.72
CA ASN A 273 -14.83 23.91 25.50
C ASN A 273 -13.56 24.05 26.35
N GLN A 274 -12.89 22.96 26.66
CA GLN A 274 -11.62 22.94 27.38
C GLN A 274 -10.42 22.95 26.42
N LEU A 275 -10.65 22.63 25.14
CA LEU A 275 -9.62 22.59 24.14
C LEU A 275 -9.17 24.00 23.77
N ASN A 276 -7.89 24.29 23.94
CA ASN A 276 -7.27 25.54 23.53
C ASN A 276 -5.90 25.29 22.88
N VAL A 277 -5.36 26.31 22.24
CA VAL A 277 -4.08 26.22 21.53
C VAL A 277 -2.91 25.90 22.48
N ALA A 278 -2.95 26.40 23.72
CA ALA A 278 -1.90 26.14 24.70
C ALA A 278 -1.82 24.65 25.07
N ILE A 279 -2.95 24.03 25.37
CA ILE A 279 -3.03 22.59 25.66
C ILE A 279 -2.54 21.74 24.48
N LEU A 280 -2.93 22.12 23.26
CA LEU A 280 -2.49 21.41 22.07
C LEU A 280 -0.98 21.49 21.87
N LEU A 281 -0.42 22.69 21.97
CA LEU A 281 1.03 22.88 21.77
C LEU A 281 1.85 22.27 22.91
N ASP A 282 1.40 22.37 24.15
CA ASP A 282 2.04 21.75 25.30
C ASP A 282 2.12 20.23 25.16
N ARG A 283 1.01 19.56 24.78
CA ARG A 283 0.99 18.13 24.53
C ARG A 283 1.84 17.72 23.32
N LEU A 284 1.90 18.53 22.26
CA LEU A 284 2.79 18.29 21.11
C LEU A 284 4.26 18.44 21.47
N ASP A 285 4.60 19.39 22.35
CA ASP A 285 5.95 19.63 22.80
C ASP A 285 6.49 18.54 23.72
N THR A 286 5.62 17.96 24.54
CA THR A 286 5.95 16.83 25.43
C THR A 286 5.84 15.47 24.75
N TYR A 287 5.39 15.41 23.50
CA TYR A 287 5.27 14.17 22.75
C TYR A 287 6.64 13.59 22.38
N GLY A 288 6.89 12.40 22.88
CA GLY A 288 8.11 11.63 22.58
C GLY A 288 8.81 11.15 23.85
N SER A 289 9.98 10.55 23.68
CA SER A 289 10.80 10.09 24.80
C SER A 289 11.80 11.14 25.22
N GLU A 290 11.78 11.51 26.48
CA GLU A 290 12.80 12.34 27.11
C GLU A 290 13.87 11.53 27.89
N ASN A 291 13.76 10.19 27.82
CA ASN A 291 14.67 9.26 28.54
C ASN A 291 15.93 8.99 27.72
N PHE A 292 16.80 9.99 27.64
CA PHE A 292 18.15 9.85 27.10
C PHE A 292 19.19 9.78 28.24
N LYS A 293 20.41 9.30 27.90
CA LYS A 293 21.54 9.23 28.86
C LYS A 293 22.13 10.59 29.25
N ILE A 294 21.51 11.70 28.78
CA ILE A 294 21.94 13.05 29.14
C ILE A 294 21.36 13.37 30.51
N ASP A 295 22.19 13.73 31.43
CA ASP A 295 21.80 14.11 32.79
C ASP A 295 21.26 15.55 32.80
N LYS A 296 19.94 15.66 32.56
CA LYS A 296 19.21 16.94 32.56
C LYS A 296 18.84 17.41 33.95
N ASP A 297 18.96 16.57 34.96
CA ASP A 297 18.58 16.87 36.35
C ASP A 297 19.75 17.36 37.20
N GLU A 298 20.99 17.01 36.87
CA GLU A 298 22.17 17.45 37.58
C GLU A 298 23.12 18.30 36.69
N GLU A 299 23.68 17.73 35.64
CA GLU A 299 24.74 18.38 34.82
C GLU A 299 24.19 19.52 33.94
N PHE A 300 23.00 19.40 33.37
CA PHE A 300 22.40 20.35 32.43
C PHE A 300 21.04 20.96 32.93
N ASN A 301 20.89 21.04 34.25
CA ASN A 301 19.64 21.51 34.90
C ASN A 301 19.32 22.97 34.55
N ASP A 302 20.33 23.83 34.45
CA ASP A 302 20.13 25.26 34.17
C ASP A 302 19.58 25.48 32.76
N GLU A 303 20.15 24.79 31.77
CA GLU A 303 19.64 24.85 30.36
C GLU A 303 18.24 24.28 30.25
N TRP A 304 17.97 23.17 30.96
CA TRP A 304 16.65 22.56 30.97
C TRP A 304 15.58 23.46 31.60
N LYS A 305 15.92 24.10 32.70
CA LYS A 305 15.01 25.08 33.36
C LYS A 305 14.73 26.29 32.48
N VAL A 306 15.75 26.88 31.87
CA VAL A 306 15.55 28.03 30.95
C VAL A 306 14.63 27.65 29.80
N LEU A 307 14.75 26.45 29.24
CA LEU A 307 13.85 25.98 28.17
C LEU A 307 12.41 25.82 28.66
N THR A 308 12.21 25.16 29.81
CA THR A 308 10.89 24.86 30.36
C THR A 308 10.16 26.14 30.81
N GLU A 309 10.85 27.03 31.51
CA GLU A 309 10.31 28.33 31.95
C GLU A 309 9.91 29.22 30.75
N SER A 310 10.75 29.28 29.72
CA SER A 310 10.46 30.04 28.50
C SER A 310 9.22 29.51 27.77
N ARG A 311 9.00 28.18 27.77
CA ARG A 311 7.82 27.57 27.16
C ARG A 311 6.57 27.80 27.97
N GLU A 312 6.62 27.66 29.30
CA GLU A 312 5.50 27.96 30.16
C GLU A 312 5.06 29.43 30.04
N GLU A 313 6.00 30.36 29.94
CA GLU A 313 5.68 31.77 29.72
C GLU A 313 5.02 32.02 28.36
N TYR A 314 5.46 31.32 27.33
CA TYR A 314 4.87 31.37 25.99
C TYR A 314 3.42 30.89 25.97
N TYR A 315 3.09 29.82 26.70
CA TYR A 315 1.74 29.23 26.75
C TYR A 315 0.78 30.00 27.68
N LYS A 316 1.30 30.83 28.59
CA LYS A 316 0.48 31.69 29.47
C LYS A 316 0.04 33.00 28.80
N LYS A 317 0.66 33.37 27.68
CA LYS A 317 0.28 34.55 26.87
C LYS A 317 -0.71 34.16 25.77
#